data_c31c9f0f2d829378ed4a3df68ba9873a
#
_entry.id   c31c9f0f2d829378ed4a3df68ba9873a
#
_cell.length_a   1.000
_cell.length_b   1.000
_cell.length_c   1.000
_cell.angle_alpha   90.00
_cell.angle_beta   90.00
_cell.angle_gamma   90.00
#
_symmetry.space_group_name_H-M   'P 1'
#
loop_
_entity.id
_entity.type
_entity.pdbx_description
1 polymer ?
#
loop_
_entity_poly.entity_id
_entity_poly.type
_entity_poly.pdbx_seq_one_letter_code
_entity_poly.pdbx_strand_id
1 'polypeptide(L)'
;NYPDCEKTISCRTFQDAFELAKNNNNVKALVPEQNQLIGSINIETLILKYRLNIVAEHFFKINHSLLGIPGAQLKDIKNVYSHTAALSQTNSFIRENNFTENVMADTAGSAAYVAKQKDKSKAAIASLHSADIYGLKVISSKIQDDDENYTRFLVFQRDVTQPDFNEKEKYITSFLFKLKNKPSALFQSLTGMSLRQVDMT
;
A
#
# COMPACT_ATOMS: atom_id res chain seq x y z
N ASN A 1 -14.94 -0.68 2.51
CA ASN A 1 -15.88 -1.27 1.55
C ASN A 1 -16.53 -0.17 0.71
N TYR A 2 -16.52 -0.33 -0.61
CA TYR A 2 -17.24 0.51 -1.56
C TYR A 2 -18.33 -0.38 -2.18
N PRO A 3 -19.53 -0.46 -1.55
CA PRO A 3 -20.60 -1.36 -2.00
C PRO A 3 -21.07 -1.05 -3.43
N ASP A 4 -20.90 0.21 -3.86
CA ASP A 4 -21.28 0.66 -5.20
C ASP A 4 -20.15 0.47 -6.24
N CYS A 5 -19.07 -0.21 -5.89
CA CYS A 5 -17.97 -0.49 -6.80
C CYS A 5 -18.30 -1.70 -7.66
N GLU A 6 -18.68 -1.46 -8.91
CA GLU A 6 -19.01 -2.52 -9.87
C GLU A 6 -17.78 -3.27 -10.38
N LYS A 7 -16.62 -2.60 -10.45
CA LYS A 7 -15.41 -3.16 -11.04
C LYS A 7 -14.13 -2.53 -10.48
N THR A 8 -13.13 -3.37 -10.25
CA THR A 8 -11.76 -2.92 -9.99
C THR A 8 -10.91 -2.99 -11.25
N ILE A 9 -10.10 -1.94 -11.48
CA ILE A 9 -9.19 -1.84 -12.63
C ILE A 9 -7.76 -1.84 -12.09
N SER A 10 -6.99 -2.85 -12.46
CA SER A 10 -5.57 -2.93 -12.11
C SER A 10 -4.77 -1.99 -13.01
N CYS A 11 -3.98 -1.10 -12.41
CA CYS A 11 -3.10 -0.16 -13.09
C CYS A 11 -1.64 -0.60 -12.91
N ARG A 12 -0.81 -0.40 -13.93
CA ARG A 12 0.63 -0.75 -13.86
C ARG A 12 1.42 0.23 -13.01
N THR A 13 1.01 1.50 -13.03
CA THR A 13 1.66 2.59 -12.30
C THR A 13 0.63 3.41 -11.54
N PHE A 14 1.08 4.14 -10.52
CA PHE A 14 0.24 5.12 -9.84
C PHE A 14 -0.23 6.22 -10.79
N GLN A 15 0.61 6.60 -11.76
CA GLN A 15 0.25 7.56 -12.78
C GLN A 15 -0.97 7.10 -13.59
N ASP A 16 -1.02 5.85 -14.01
CA ASP A 16 -2.16 5.29 -14.77
C ASP A 16 -3.45 5.37 -13.94
N ALA A 17 -3.37 5.09 -12.62
CA ALA A 17 -4.52 5.21 -11.73
C ALA A 17 -5.02 6.65 -11.61
N PHE A 18 -4.10 7.62 -11.48
CA PHE A 18 -4.43 9.05 -11.45
C PHE A 18 -5.03 9.52 -12.79
N GLU A 19 -4.51 9.08 -13.93
CA GLU A 19 -5.05 9.42 -15.26
C GLU A 19 -6.46 8.89 -15.44
N LEU A 20 -6.74 7.66 -15.07
CA LEU A 20 -8.08 7.09 -15.15
C LEU A 20 -9.08 7.86 -14.28
N ALA A 21 -8.73 8.19 -13.05
CA ALA A 21 -9.59 8.97 -12.15
C ALA A 21 -9.76 10.42 -12.66
N LYS A 22 -8.73 11.01 -13.29
CA LYS A 22 -8.82 12.35 -13.87
C LYS A 22 -9.78 12.41 -15.07
N ASN A 23 -9.76 11.37 -15.89
CA ASN A 23 -10.52 11.33 -17.14
C ASN A 23 -11.95 10.78 -16.97
N ASN A 24 -12.29 10.22 -15.79
CA ASN A 24 -13.59 9.62 -15.55
C ASN A 24 -14.08 9.90 -14.13
N ASN A 25 -15.21 10.60 -13.99
CA ASN A 25 -15.80 10.97 -12.69
C ASN A 25 -16.27 9.79 -11.86
N ASN A 26 -16.59 8.67 -12.51
CA ASN A 26 -17.05 7.46 -11.81
C ASN A 26 -15.88 6.58 -11.34
N VAL A 27 -14.65 6.98 -11.62
CA VAL A 27 -13.44 6.23 -11.18
C VAL A 27 -12.83 6.90 -9.96
N LYS A 28 -12.56 6.08 -8.95
CA LYS A 28 -11.75 6.44 -7.78
C LYS A 28 -10.40 5.74 -7.86
N ALA A 29 -9.32 6.49 -7.67
CA ALA A 29 -7.98 5.91 -7.58
C ALA A 29 -7.63 5.62 -6.12
N LEU A 30 -7.32 4.37 -5.78
CA LEU A 30 -6.80 3.95 -4.48
C LEU A 30 -5.30 3.79 -4.60
N VAL A 31 -4.53 4.61 -3.90
CA VAL A 31 -3.07 4.65 -4.01
C VAL A 31 -2.44 4.67 -2.62
N PRO A 32 -1.39 3.86 -2.35
CA PRO A 32 -0.66 3.92 -1.10
C PRO A 32 0.10 5.26 -1.00
N GLU A 33 0.05 5.88 0.16
CA GLU A 33 0.73 7.15 0.42
C GLU A 33 1.86 7.01 1.43
N GLN A 34 1.63 6.19 2.46
CA GLN A 34 2.61 5.97 3.52
C GLN A 34 2.57 4.54 4.01
N ASN A 35 3.73 3.96 4.27
CA ASN A 35 3.86 2.72 5.01
C ASN A 35 4.66 3.00 6.29
N GLN A 36 4.25 2.45 7.41
CA GLN A 36 4.82 2.72 8.73
C GLN A 36 6.32 2.40 8.82
N LEU A 37 6.77 1.35 8.14
CA LEU A 37 8.17 0.91 8.18
C LEU A 37 9.04 1.52 7.06
N ILE A 38 8.44 1.81 5.90
CA ILE A 38 9.15 2.30 4.72
C ILE A 38 9.13 3.83 4.64
N GLY A 39 8.11 4.46 5.27
CA GLY A 39 7.88 5.90 5.21
C GLY A 39 6.97 6.33 4.06
N SER A 40 7.10 7.59 3.62
CA SER A 40 6.27 8.17 2.57
C SER A 40 6.57 7.55 1.19
N ILE A 41 5.49 7.30 0.46
CA ILE A 41 5.53 6.87 -0.94
C ILE A 41 5.30 8.11 -1.79
N ASN A 42 6.34 8.54 -2.53
CA ASN A 42 6.37 9.80 -3.27
C ASN A 42 5.26 9.92 -4.33
N ILE A 43 4.06 10.32 -3.92
CA ILE A 43 2.91 10.59 -4.82
C ILE A 43 2.57 12.08 -4.92
N GLU A 44 3.29 12.96 -4.23
CA GLU A 44 3.03 14.40 -4.15
C GLU A 44 3.07 15.05 -5.54
N THR A 45 4.00 14.63 -6.39
CA THR A 45 4.09 15.12 -7.77
C THR A 45 2.85 14.77 -8.59
N LEU A 46 2.26 13.59 -8.36
CA LEU A 46 1.02 13.16 -9.04
C LEU A 46 -0.18 13.96 -8.51
N ILE A 47 -0.25 14.19 -7.19
CA ILE A 47 -1.31 15.01 -6.60
C ILE A 47 -1.30 16.41 -7.21
N LEU A 48 -0.13 17.04 -7.30
CA LEU A 48 0.03 18.37 -7.91
C LEU A 48 -0.29 18.39 -9.40
N LYS A 49 0.13 17.35 -10.14
CA LYS A 49 -0.07 17.24 -11.59
C LYS A 49 -1.55 17.04 -11.96
N TYR A 50 -2.21 16.12 -11.27
CA TYR A 50 -3.58 15.70 -11.63
C TYR A 50 -4.67 16.50 -10.92
N ARG A 51 -4.36 17.16 -9.79
CA ARG A 51 -5.28 17.97 -8.99
C ARG A 51 -6.59 17.24 -8.69
N LEU A 52 -6.47 15.98 -8.26
CA LEU A 52 -7.59 15.20 -7.76
C LEU A 52 -7.83 15.54 -6.29
N ASN A 53 -9.07 15.31 -5.85
CA ASN A 53 -9.46 15.49 -4.46
C ASN A 53 -9.26 14.19 -3.68
N ILE A 54 -8.77 14.27 -2.45
CA ILE A 54 -8.76 13.17 -1.51
C ILE A 54 -10.16 13.06 -0.92
N VAL A 55 -10.78 11.90 -1.04
CA VAL A 55 -12.18 11.67 -0.61
C VAL A 55 -12.30 10.66 0.52
N ALA A 56 -11.27 9.86 0.75
CA ALA A 56 -11.20 8.92 1.85
C ALA A 56 -9.77 8.49 2.10
N GLU A 57 -9.55 7.91 3.28
CA GLU A 57 -8.31 7.21 3.63
C GLU A 57 -8.63 5.84 4.23
N HIS A 58 -7.71 4.91 4.07
CA HIS A 58 -7.81 3.57 4.63
C HIS A 58 -6.47 3.12 5.16
N PHE A 59 -6.47 2.57 6.37
CA PHE A 59 -5.30 1.94 6.97
C PHE A 59 -5.44 0.42 6.86
N PHE A 60 -4.49 -0.20 6.15
CA PHE A 60 -4.45 -1.65 6.00
C PHE A 60 -3.26 -2.21 6.79
N LYS A 61 -3.56 -3.12 7.69
CA LYS A 61 -2.52 -3.91 8.36
C LYS A 61 -1.88 -4.85 7.34
N ILE A 62 -0.56 -4.78 7.22
CA ILE A 62 0.20 -5.62 6.31
C ILE A 62 0.55 -6.91 7.04
N ASN A 63 0.03 -8.02 6.52
CA ASN A 63 0.37 -9.36 6.99
C ASN A 63 0.99 -10.15 5.84
N HIS A 64 2.15 -10.73 6.10
CA HIS A 64 2.85 -11.58 5.16
C HIS A 64 2.62 -13.05 5.47
N SER A 65 2.47 -13.85 4.42
CA SER A 65 2.31 -15.29 4.52
C SER A 65 3.24 -15.98 3.52
N LEU A 66 3.74 -17.15 3.88
CA LEU A 66 4.48 -18.04 2.99
C LEU A 66 3.49 -18.89 2.21
N LEU A 67 3.47 -18.72 0.89
CA LEU A 67 2.53 -19.38 -0.02
C LEU A 67 3.27 -20.31 -0.96
N GLY A 68 2.86 -21.57 -1.00
CA GLY A 68 3.41 -22.57 -1.91
C GLY A 68 2.33 -23.28 -2.72
N ILE A 69 2.73 -24.10 -3.68
CA ILE A 69 1.78 -24.92 -4.43
C ILE A 69 1.11 -25.98 -3.53
N PRO A 70 -0.09 -26.46 -3.87
CA PRO A 70 -0.74 -27.53 -3.11
C PRO A 70 0.17 -28.74 -2.90
N GLY A 71 0.24 -29.21 -1.64
CA GLY A 71 1.10 -30.32 -1.22
C GLY A 71 2.56 -29.97 -0.93
N ALA A 72 2.96 -28.70 -1.03
CA ALA A 72 4.23 -28.23 -0.51
C ALA A 72 4.16 -28.07 1.02
N GLN A 73 5.26 -28.37 1.71
CA GLN A 73 5.44 -28.22 3.14
C GLN A 73 6.63 -27.32 3.42
N LEU A 74 6.74 -26.75 4.63
CA LEU A 74 7.80 -25.83 5.01
C LEU A 74 9.20 -26.41 4.73
N LYS A 75 9.40 -27.69 5.04
CA LYS A 75 10.67 -28.41 4.82
C LYS A 75 11.08 -28.56 3.34
N ASP A 76 10.13 -28.47 2.42
CA ASP A 76 10.40 -28.59 0.99
C ASP A 76 10.93 -27.30 0.39
N ILE A 77 10.65 -26.14 1.04
CA ILE A 77 10.96 -24.82 0.54
C ILE A 77 12.46 -24.54 0.64
N LYS A 78 13.01 -24.04 -0.46
CA LYS A 78 14.41 -23.57 -0.54
C LYS A 78 14.49 -22.12 -1.00
N ASN A 79 13.57 -21.70 -1.85
CA ASN A 79 13.57 -20.38 -2.48
C ASN A 79 12.28 -19.62 -2.15
N VAL A 80 12.42 -18.38 -1.70
CA VAL A 80 11.31 -17.47 -1.47
C VAL A 80 11.37 -16.29 -2.42
N TYR A 81 10.22 -15.90 -2.95
CA TYR A 81 10.05 -14.87 -3.96
C TYR A 81 9.14 -13.78 -3.43
N SER A 82 9.59 -12.52 -3.45
CA SER A 82 8.75 -11.37 -3.11
C SER A 82 9.38 -10.05 -3.53
N HIS A 83 8.65 -8.96 -3.29
CA HIS A 83 9.20 -7.60 -3.36
C HIS A 83 10.20 -7.35 -2.23
N THR A 84 11.24 -6.55 -2.49
CA THR A 84 12.30 -6.24 -1.52
C THR A 84 11.77 -5.84 -0.15
N ALA A 85 10.72 -5.01 -0.09
CA ALA A 85 10.12 -4.59 1.16
C ALA A 85 9.54 -5.76 1.98
N ALA A 86 8.86 -6.70 1.34
CA ALA A 86 8.29 -7.86 2.02
C ALA A 86 9.38 -8.83 2.49
N LEU A 87 10.45 -9.03 1.71
CA LEU A 87 11.61 -9.84 2.09
C LEU A 87 12.29 -9.24 3.33
N SER A 88 12.53 -7.92 3.34
CA SER A 88 13.12 -7.25 4.51
C SER A 88 12.25 -7.30 5.76
N GLN A 89 10.93 -7.28 5.60
CA GLN A 89 9.96 -7.37 6.70
C GLN A 89 9.72 -8.79 7.22
N THR A 90 10.31 -9.79 6.61
CA THR A 90 10.22 -11.21 7.00
C THR A 90 11.58 -11.87 7.14
N ASN A 91 12.62 -11.05 7.37
CA ASN A 91 14.01 -11.48 7.36
C ASN A 91 14.31 -12.54 8.44
N SER A 92 13.76 -12.39 9.66
CA SER A 92 13.95 -13.36 10.73
C SER A 92 13.44 -14.73 10.32
N PHE A 93 12.23 -14.80 9.80
CA PHE A 93 11.63 -16.05 9.32
C PHE A 93 12.41 -16.67 8.16
N ILE A 94 12.92 -15.88 7.23
CA ILE A 94 13.73 -16.33 6.09
C ILE A 94 15.05 -16.96 6.59
N ARG A 95 15.73 -16.29 7.54
CA ARG A 95 16.99 -16.76 8.12
C ARG A 95 16.84 -18.03 8.94
N GLU A 96 15.83 -18.10 9.81
CA GLU A 96 15.55 -19.28 10.65
C GLU A 96 15.32 -20.54 9.81
N ASN A 97 14.74 -20.40 8.63
CA ASN A 97 14.47 -21.52 7.73
C ASN A 97 15.54 -21.71 6.63
N ASN A 98 16.60 -20.90 6.62
CA ASN A 98 17.67 -20.93 5.63
C ASN A 98 17.19 -20.83 4.17
N PHE A 99 16.20 -19.96 3.91
CA PHE A 99 15.68 -19.76 2.57
C PHE A 99 16.57 -18.84 1.74
N THR A 100 16.63 -19.10 0.44
CA THR A 100 17.27 -18.21 -0.55
C THR A 100 16.23 -17.18 -1.02
N GLU A 101 16.56 -15.90 -0.89
CA GLU A 101 15.73 -14.78 -1.32
C GLU A 101 15.83 -14.53 -2.82
N ASN A 102 14.70 -14.27 -3.46
CA ASN A 102 14.60 -13.91 -4.87
C ASN A 102 13.71 -12.68 -5.00
N VAL A 103 14.30 -11.55 -5.36
CA VAL A 103 13.59 -10.27 -5.51
C VAL A 103 12.75 -10.25 -6.78
N MET A 104 11.50 -9.81 -6.63
CA MET A 104 10.55 -9.60 -7.73
C MET A 104 9.91 -8.21 -7.64
N ALA A 105 9.24 -7.82 -8.72
CA ALA A 105 8.63 -6.49 -8.84
C ALA A 105 7.53 -6.21 -7.80
N ASP A 106 6.76 -7.24 -7.42
CA ASP A 106 5.68 -7.12 -6.44
C ASP A 106 5.35 -8.47 -5.80
N THR A 107 4.60 -8.43 -4.68
CA THR A 107 4.25 -9.61 -3.89
C THR A 107 3.21 -10.50 -4.58
N ALA A 108 2.21 -9.92 -5.25
CA ALA A 108 1.16 -10.66 -5.95
C ALA A 108 1.70 -11.33 -7.22
N GLY A 109 2.56 -10.64 -7.97
CA GLY A 109 3.29 -11.19 -9.10
C GLY A 109 4.19 -12.36 -8.70
N SER A 110 4.79 -12.31 -7.52
CA SER A 110 5.56 -13.41 -6.95
C SER A 110 4.70 -14.65 -6.69
N ALA A 111 3.50 -14.45 -6.15
CA ALA A 111 2.54 -15.53 -5.96
C ALA A 111 2.09 -16.14 -7.30
N ALA A 112 1.78 -15.30 -8.29
CA ALA A 112 1.46 -15.73 -9.64
C ALA A 112 2.60 -16.53 -10.30
N TYR A 113 3.85 -16.09 -10.09
CA TYR A 113 5.04 -16.78 -10.57
C TYR A 113 5.16 -18.18 -9.96
N VAL A 114 5.11 -18.28 -8.62
CA VAL A 114 5.22 -19.56 -7.90
C VAL A 114 4.13 -20.56 -8.32
N ALA A 115 2.89 -20.08 -8.49
CA ALA A 115 1.79 -20.91 -8.96
C ALA A 115 2.07 -21.56 -10.33
N LYS A 116 2.71 -20.83 -11.23
CA LYS A 116 3.07 -21.31 -12.58
C LYS A 116 4.24 -22.31 -12.58
N GLN A 117 5.17 -22.20 -11.61
CA GLN A 117 6.38 -23.03 -11.58
C GLN A 117 6.09 -24.50 -11.25
N LYS A 118 5.00 -24.80 -10.53
CA LYS A 118 4.64 -26.16 -10.08
C LYS A 118 5.77 -26.89 -9.32
N ASP A 119 6.62 -26.14 -8.63
CA ASP A 119 7.81 -26.60 -7.93
C ASP A 119 7.62 -26.44 -6.42
N LYS A 120 7.63 -27.55 -5.67
CA LYS A 120 7.44 -27.54 -4.21
C LYS A 120 8.58 -26.86 -3.44
N SER A 121 9.73 -26.68 -4.07
CA SER A 121 10.88 -26.00 -3.43
C SER A 121 10.77 -24.47 -3.47
N LYS A 122 9.73 -23.93 -4.11
CA LYS A 122 9.50 -22.49 -4.28
C LYS A 122 8.27 -22.03 -3.51
N ALA A 123 8.40 -20.90 -2.86
CA ALA A 123 7.28 -20.24 -2.19
C ALA A 123 7.29 -18.73 -2.45
N ALA A 124 6.13 -18.10 -2.37
CA ALA A 124 6.00 -16.65 -2.41
C ALA A 124 5.72 -16.11 -1.01
N ILE A 125 6.26 -14.93 -0.71
CA ILE A 125 5.85 -14.15 0.45
C ILE A 125 4.87 -13.09 -0.05
N ALA A 126 3.59 -13.26 0.33
CA ALA A 126 2.50 -12.40 -0.14
C ALA A 126 1.33 -12.39 0.87
N SER A 127 0.26 -11.66 0.55
CA SER A 127 -0.96 -11.64 1.36
C SER A 127 -1.72 -12.98 1.27
N LEU A 128 -2.52 -13.30 2.29
CA LEU A 128 -3.41 -14.47 2.26
C LEU A 128 -4.34 -14.45 1.04
N HIS A 129 -4.83 -13.27 0.64
CA HIS A 129 -5.69 -13.13 -0.52
C HIS A 129 -5.04 -13.60 -1.84
N SER A 130 -3.72 -13.49 -1.95
CA SER A 130 -2.99 -14.00 -3.11
C SER A 130 -3.04 -15.53 -3.20
N ALA A 131 -3.19 -16.23 -2.07
CA ALA A 131 -3.35 -17.69 -2.09
C ALA A 131 -4.65 -18.10 -2.78
N ASP A 132 -5.75 -17.42 -2.46
CA ASP A 132 -7.07 -17.70 -3.05
C ASP A 132 -7.08 -17.40 -4.56
N ILE A 133 -6.50 -16.26 -4.96
CA ILE A 133 -6.47 -15.84 -6.37
C ILE A 133 -5.66 -16.81 -7.24
N TYR A 134 -4.50 -17.26 -6.75
CA TYR A 134 -3.56 -18.05 -7.56
C TYR A 134 -3.59 -19.54 -7.27
N GLY A 135 -4.52 -20.01 -6.43
CA GLY A 135 -4.65 -21.42 -6.07
C GLY A 135 -3.45 -21.97 -5.29
N LEU A 136 -2.81 -21.12 -4.50
CA LEU A 136 -1.71 -21.50 -3.63
C LEU A 136 -2.21 -21.92 -2.25
N LYS A 137 -1.39 -22.70 -1.53
CA LYS A 137 -1.62 -23.07 -0.14
C LYS A 137 -0.81 -22.18 0.79
N VAL A 138 -1.43 -21.75 1.88
CA VAL A 138 -0.72 -21.09 2.99
C VAL A 138 0.09 -22.12 3.73
N ILE A 139 1.42 -21.99 3.72
CA ILE A 139 2.37 -22.86 4.45
C ILE A 139 2.60 -22.30 5.85
N SER A 140 2.78 -20.99 5.96
CA SER A 140 2.88 -20.28 7.23
C SER A 140 2.22 -18.90 7.10
N SER A 141 1.60 -18.41 8.16
CA SER A 141 0.95 -17.10 8.20
C SER A 141 1.58 -16.22 9.27
N LYS A 142 1.43 -14.89 9.11
CA LYS A 142 1.96 -13.89 10.05
C LYS A 142 3.47 -14.07 10.27
N ILE A 143 4.21 -14.13 9.17
CA ILE A 143 5.67 -14.34 9.19
C ILE A 143 6.46 -13.04 9.20
N GLN A 144 5.81 -11.89 9.33
CA GLN A 144 6.44 -10.58 9.42
C GLN A 144 7.15 -10.40 10.76
N ASP A 145 8.26 -9.67 10.74
CA ASP A 145 9.08 -9.38 11.93
C ASP A 145 8.41 -8.36 12.87
N ASP A 146 7.52 -7.51 12.34
CA ASP A 146 6.78 -6.51 13.08
C ASP A 146 5.28 -6.63 12.82
N ASP A 147 4.50 -6.77 13.88
CA ASP A 147 3.04 -6.88 13.81
C ASP A 147 2.33 -5.53 13.66
N GLU A 148 3.01 -4.41 13.85
CA GLU A 148 2.45 -3.06 13.75
C GLU A 148 2.72 -2.38 12.41
N ASN A 149 2.79 -3.15 11.34
CA ASN A 149 3.00 -2.61 10.00
C ASN A 149 1.67 -2.28 9.33
N TYR A 150 1.44 -1.00 9.10
CA TYR A 150 0.26 -0.48 8.39
C TYR A 150 0.67 0.32 7.16
N THR A 151 -0.12 0.19 6.11
CA THR A 151 -0.04 1.07 4.93
C THR A 151 -1.30 1.95 4.89
N ARG A 152 -1.07 3.25 4.82
CA ARG A 152 -2.11 4.25 4.58
C ARG A 152 -2.33 4.38 3.09
N PHE A 153 -3.58 4.22 2.68
CA PHE A 153 -4.02 4.43 1.30
C PHE A 153 -4.92 5.65 1.26
N LEU A 154 -4.73 6.47 0.25
CA LEU A 154 -5.61 7.58 -0.06
C LEU A 154 -6.47 7.24 -1.28
N VAL A 155 -7.72 7.70 -1.23
CA VAL A 155 -8.68 7.58 -2.33
C VAL A 155 -8.83 8.94 -2.99
N PHE A 156 -8.57 8.97 -4.30
CA PHE A 156 -8.63 10.18 -5.10
C PHE A 156 -9.81 10.12 -6.07
N GLN A 157 -10.48 11.26 -6.25
CA GLN A 157 -11.57 11.44 -7.21
C GLN A 157 -11.49 12.84 -7.82
N ARG A 158 -11.97 13.00 -9.07
CA ARG A 158 -11.91 14.28 -9.77
C ARG A 158 -12.89 15.30 -9.21
N ASP A 159 -14.16 14.95 -9.20
CA ASP A 159 -15.22 15.84 -8.79
C ASP A 159 -15.80 15.37 -7.45
N VAL A 160 -15.86 16.27 -6.50
CA VAL A 160 -16.34 16.01 -5.14
C VAL A 160 -17.32 17.08 -4.75
N THR A 161 -18.49 16.67 -4.34
CA THR A 161 -19.38 17.52 -3.57
C THR A 161 -18.89 17.50 -2.13
N GLN A 162 -18.45 18.64 -1.62
CA GLN A 162 -18.07 18.73 -0.20
C GLN A 162 -19.29 18.42 0.64
N PRO A 163 -19.18 17.54 1.65
CA PRO A 163 -20.27 17.29 2.57
C PRO A 163 -20.56 18.57 3.38
N ASP A 164 -21.80 18.76 3.75
CA ASP A 164 -22.16 19.80 4.70
C ASP A 164 -21.40 19.59 6.01
N PHE A 165 -20.91 20.69 6.57
CA PHE A 165 -20.16 20.63 7.83
C PHE A 165 -21.07 20.15 8.97
N ASN A 166 -20.62 19.14 9.69
CA ASN A 166 -21.31 18.58 10.84
C ASN A 166 -20.34 18.51 12.03
N GLU A 167 -20.58 19.28 13.08
CA GLU A 167 -19.74 19.34 14.28
C GLU A 167 -19.55 17.99 14.99
N LYS A 168 -20.42 17.02 14.75
CA LYS A 168 -20.33 15.67 15.33
C LYS A 168 -19.40 14.73 14.57
N GLU A 169 -18.96 15.13 13.38
CA GLU A 169 -18.08 14.37 12.53
C GLU A 169 -16.62 14.82 12.69
N LYS A 170 -15.69 13.89 12.48
CA LYS A 170 -14.27 14.22 12.44
C LYS A 170 -13.84 14.44 10.99
N TYR A 171 -13.19 15.57 10.75
CA TYR A 171 -12.68 15.93 9.44
C TYR A 171 -11.17 16.01 9.47
N ILE A 172 -10.53 15.53 8.39
CA ILE A 172 -9.10 15.71 8.13
C ILE A 172 -8.99 16.50 6.84
N THR A 173 -8.23 17.59 6.87
CA THR A 173 -7.92 18.37 5.68
C THR A 173 -6.47 18.12 5.28
N SER A 174 -6.26 17.59 4.08
CA SER A 174 -4.93 17.43 3.49
C SER A 174 -4.68 18.51 2.48
N PHE A 175 -3.51 19.15 2.54
CA PHE A 175 -3.12 20.15 1.57
C PHE A 175 -1.62 20.10 1.30
N LEU A 176 -1.24 20.48 0.10
CA LEU A 176 0.14 20.65 -0.33
C LEU A 176 0.43 22.13 -0.53
N PHE A 177 1.54 22.58 -0.01
CA PHE A 177 1.97 23.96 -0.19
C PHE A 177 3.46 24.04 -0.52
N LYS A 178 3.83 25.07 -1.27
CA LYS A 178 5.21 25.34 -1.65
C LYS A 178 5.70 26.58 -0.91
N LEU A 179 6.85 26.47 -0.27
CA LEU A 179 7.49 27.56 0.42
C LEU A 179 8.56 28.23 -0.45
N LYS A 180 8.75 29.54 -0.25
CA LYS A 180 9.93 30.22 -0.76
C LYS A 180 11.16 29.74 0.02
N ASN A 181 12.27 29.50 -0.68
CA ASN A 181 13.52 29.10 -0.02
C ASN A 181 14.16 30.31 0.67
N LYS A 182 13.77 30.55 1.91
CA LYS A 182 14.32 31.61 2.78
C LYS A 182 14.37 31.11 4.24
N PRO A 183 15.26 31.66 5.07
CA PRO A 183 15.33 31.30 6.49
C PRO A 183 13.96 31.43 7.17
N SER A 184 13.64 30.47 8.05
CA SER A 184 12.40 30.39 8.84
C SER A 184 11.10 30.30 8.04
N ALA A 185 11.13 30.02 6.74
CA ALA A 185 9.92 29.96 5.91
C ALA A 185 8.89 28.93 6.43
N LEU A 186 9.36 27.74 6.80
CA LEU A 186 8.48 26.69 7.37
C LEU A 186 7.87 27.13 8.70
N PHE A 187 8.69 27.65 9.62
CA PHE A 187 8.23 28.15 10.91
C PHE A 187 7.16 29.23 10.75
N GLN A 188 7.42 30.23 9.90
CA GLN A 188 6.47 31.34 9.63
C GLN A 188 5.14 30.81 9.05
N SER A 189 5.19 29.82 8.17
CA SER A 189 3.99 29.25 7.55
C SER A 189 3.14 28.44 8.55
N LEU A 190 3.77 27.74 9.49
CA LEU A 190 3.09 26.92 10.49
C LEU A 190 2.64 27.73 11.72
N THR A 191 3.20 28.91 11.96
CA THR A 191 2.85 29.75 13.12
C THR A 191 1.36 30.06 13.19
N GLY A 192 0.71 30.33 12.07
CA GLY A 192 -0.72 30.62 12.02
C GLY A 192 -1.60 29.45 12.44
N MET A 193 -1.18 28.22 12.19
CA MET A 193 -1.86 27.01 12.62
C MET A 193 -1.61 26.75 14.11
N SER A 194 -0.36 26.87 14.54
CA SER A 194 0.02 26.71 15.95
C SER A 194 -0.73 27.68 16.87
N LEU A 195 -0.81 28.97 16.52
CA LEU A 195 -1.53 29.99 17.28
C LEU A 195 -3.04 29.71 17.37
N ARG A 196 -3.61 28.95 16.45
CA ARG A 196 -5.02 28.53 16.44
C ARG A 196 -5.24 27.14 16.99
N GLN A 197 -4.20 26.53 17.55
CA GLN A 197 -4.22 25.18 18.11
C GLN A 197 -4.74 24.12 17.10
N VAL A 198 -4.40 24.31 15.82
CA VAL A 198 -4.71 23.32 14.78
C VAL A 198 -3.76 22.15 14.96
N ASP A 199 -4.33 20.97 15.16
CA ASP A 199 -3.56 19.73 15.21
C ASP A 199 -3.09 19.35 13.82
N MET A 200 -1.81 18.99 13.73
CA MET A 200 -1.16 18.58 12.47
C MET A 200 -0.59 17.17 12.67
N THR A 201 -1.20 16.22 12.02
CA THR A 201 -0.80 14.80 12.02
C THR A 201 -0.06 14.45 10.73
#